data_550e2464234c1522019a78a73cbef558
#
_entry.id   550e2464234c1522019a78a73cbef558
#
_cell.length_a   1.000
_cell.length_b   1.000
_cell.length_c   1.000
_cell.angle_alpha   90.00
_cell.angle_beta   90.00
_cell.angle_gamma   90.00
#
_symmetry.space_group_name_H-M   'P 1'
#
loop_
_entity.id
_entity.type
_entity.pdbx_description
1 polymer ?
#
loop_
_entity_poly.entity_id
_entity_poly.type
_entity_poly.pdbx_seq_one_letter_code
_entity_poly.pdbx_strand_id
1 'polypeptide(L)'
;MKKPNLKLPQGGCKRALHSGLYASALAVVVLVVVILLNLVMRALPTKYTEYDISTTSLFTLSETTENLLHELSTDVTAYYLAESGQEDDNITRLLDRYAGESSHFSWQQRDPVLYPTFAQQYDGASTGSVVLVSGDNNTVLSYNDMYEMDLDAYYSTGSANYSFQAENAITSGIAKVTRTTAYQLYELTGHGEAALTSDFTDTLDNAGVTVTELNLTTNGSIPADASAVLINAPGADLTDAETSILKDYVENGGKLFVATDFTVDTPNLDSVLAACGLSRQPGLLIETDTDHYPYGYPQTYLLPTVANCEMTAGVSSNQMIYTPIAQGITTDEDSEFDFTNLLTTGSTAYSMENYATAETAQKADTDPEGSFAVAVAAQNDTTGARIVWVNCPNMLLDNINQAVSGGNAQFLASVVNWMNGAQTTAVIDAKSMSAASLSVPTSAAVPLGVLFTLVLPLVCIIAGAVVCVVRRRR
;
A
#
# COMPACT_ATOMS: atom_id res chain seq x y z
N MET A 1 81.21 62.48 -7.53
CA MET A 1 80.11 61.62 -7.10
C MET A 1 79.14 61.39 -8.29
N LYS A 2 79.20 60.21 -8.93
CA LYS A 2 78.33 59.85 -10.05
C LYS A 2 77.04 59.21 -9.51
N LYS A 3 75.87 59.75 -9.89
CA LYS A 3 74.53 59.13 -9.52
C LYS A 3 74.32 57.90 -10.40
N PRO A 4 73.83 56.73 -9.83
CA PRO A 4 73.50 55.59 -10.64
C PRO A 4 72.16 55.82 -11.37
N ASN A 5 72.17 55.66 -12.72
CA ASN A 5 71.01 55.63 -13.56
C ASN A 5 70.29 54.25 -13.38
N LEU A 6 69.19 54.20 -12.65
CA LEU A 6 68.28 53.06 -12.71
C LEU A 6 67.42 53.12 -13.94
N LYS A 7 67.76 52.31 -14.95
CA LYS A 7 66.82 52.03 -16.06
C LYS A 7 65.78 50.99 -15.61
N LEU A 8 64.53 51.43 -15.42
CA LEU A 8 63.41 50.53 -15.29
C LEU A 8 63.11 49.81 -16.61
N PRO A 9 62.86 48.50 -16.58
CA PRO A 9 62.55 47.74 -17.80
C PRO A 9 61.13 48.06 -18.28
N GLN A 10 60.98 48.84 -19.33
CA GLN A 10 59.68 49.30 -19.89
C GLN A 10 58.97 48.28 -20.77
N GLY A 11 59.39 47.00 -20.81
CA GLY A 11 58.77 45.98 -21.67
C GLY A 11 57.91 44.90 -20.99
N GLY A 12 58.02 44.73 -19.65
CA GLY A 12 57.36 43.62 -18.93
C GLY A 12 55.95 43.89 -18.44
N CYS A 13 55.61 45.17 -18.21
CA CYS A 13 54.36 45.51 -17.52
C CYS A 13 53.09 45.34 -18.40
N LYS A 14 53.17 45.59 -19.70
CA LYS A 14 52.04 45.44 -20.62
C LYS A 14 51.66 43.97 -20.86
N ARG A 15 52.61 43.06 -21.00
CA ARG A 15 52.33 41.61 -21.14
C ARG A 15 51.78 40.98 -19.85
N ALA A 16 52.27 41.40 -18.69
CA ALA A 16 51.75 40.96 -17.40
C ALA A 16 50.33 41.46 -17.14
N LEU A 17 50.00 42.69 -17.56
CA LEU A 17 48.66 43.26 -17.47
C LEU A 17 47.67 42.55 -18.38
N HIS A 18 48.05 42.25 -19.65
CA HIS A 18 47.19 41.53 -20.58
C HIS A 18 46.99 40.06 -20.15
N SER A 19 47.98 39.36 -19.63
CA SER A 19 47.82 38.01 -19.11
C SER A 19 46.99 37.97 -17.83
N GLY A 20 47.10 38.98 -16.96
CA GLY A 20 46.26 39.12 -15.78
C GLY A 20 44.79 39.40 -16.10
N LEU A 21 44.53 40.33 -17.05
CA LEU A 21 43.20 40.63 -17.53
C LEU A 21 42.54 39.42 -18.21
N TYR A 22 43.29 38.67 -19.04
CA TYR A 22 42.78 37.44 -19.64
C TYR A 22 42.46 36.37 -18.60
N ALA A 23 43.30 36.18 -17.61
CA ALA A 23 43.06 35.21 -16.51
C ALA A 23 41.82 35.62 -15.65
N SER A 24 41.67 36.93 -15.38
CA SER A 24 40.51 37.43 -14.64
C SER A 24 39.21 37.30 -15.46
N ALA A 25 39.26 37.62 -16.76
CA ALA A 25 38.12 37.42 -17.65
C ALA A 25 37.72 35.94 -17.77
N LEU A 26 38.70 35.04 -17.88
CA LEU A 26 38.45 33.59 -17.89
C LEU A 26 37.81 33.12 -16.55
N ALA A 27 38.30 33.62 -15.43
CA ALA A 27 37.73 33.29 -14.09
C ALA A 27 36.27 33.76 -13.95
N VAL A 28 35.94 34.96 -14.46
CA VAL A 28 34.56 35.47 -14.50
C VAL A 28 33.68 34.61 -15.41
N VAL A 29 34.15 34.21 -16.58
CA VAL A 29 33.42 33.34 -17.49
C VAL A 29 33.15 31.97 -16.83
N VAL A 30 34.15 31.37 -16.17
CA VAL A 30 33.99 30.11 -15.45
C VAL A 30 32.97 30.26 -14.35
N LEU A 31 33.01 31.34 -13.55
CA LEU A 31 32.06 31.64 -12.50
C LEU A 31 30.62 31.74 -13.03
N VAL A 32 30.44 32.47 -14.13
CA VAL A 32 29.13 32.60 -14.81
C VAL A 32 28.64 31.25 -15.32
N VAL A 33 29.51 30.44 -15.92
CA VAL A 33 29.15 29.08 -16.37
C VAL A 33 28.74 28.18 -15.20
N VAL A 34 29.46 28.25 -14.07
CA VAL A 34 29.11 27.49 -12.88
C VAL A 34 27.76 27.92 -12.30
N ILE A 35 27.48 29.24 -12.25
CA ILE A 35 26.20 29.79 -11.83
C ILE A 35 25.07 29.32 -12.75
N LEU A 36 25.27 29.42 -14.09
CA LEU A 36 24.29 28.97 -15.08
C LEU A 36 24.03 27.47 -14.98
N LEU A 37 25.07 26.66 -14.81
CA LEU A 37 24.96 25.23 -14.62
C LEU A 37 24.14 24.89 -13.34
N ASN A 38 24.42 25.63 -12.27
CA ASN A 38 23.68 25.46 -11.00
C ASN A 38 22.20 25.84 -11.13
N LEU A 39 21.91 26.94 -11.88
CA LEU A 39 20.52 27.33 -12.18
C LEU A 39 19.80 26.32 -13.06
N VAL A 40 20.48 25.77 -14.07
CA VAL A 40 19.91 24.70 -14.90
C VAL A 40 19.64 23.44 -14.08
N MET A 41 20.60 23.03 -13.21
CA MET A 41 20.40 21.87 -12.33
C MET A 41 19.23 22.04 -11.36
N ARG A 42 19.00 23.26 -10.87
CA ARG A 42 17.85 23.57 -10.00
C ARG A 42 16.51 23.64 -10.75
N ALA A 43 16.55 23.88 -12.06
CA ALA A 43 15.35 23.94 -12.90
C ALA A 43 14.94 22.57 -13.47
N LEU A 44 15.81 21.56 -13.34
CA LEU A 44 15.48 20.20 -13.74
C LEU A 44 14.61 19.54 -12.66
N PRO A 45 13.58 18.75 -13.07
CA PRO A 45 12.82 17.94 -12.13
C PRO A 45 13.71 17.02 -11.28
N THR A 46 13.36 16.83 -10.02
CA THR A 46 14.11 16.02 -9.04
C THR A 46 14.36 14.59 -9.52
N LYS A 47 13.48 14.05 -10.33
CA LYS A 47 13.60 12.73 -10.97
C LYS A 47 14.89 12.56 -11.82
N TYR A 48 15.47 13.64 -12.35
CA TYR A 48 16.73 13.60 -13.15
C TYR A 48 17.97 14.02 -12.35
N THR A 49 17.80 14.63 -11.20
CA THR A 49 18.89 15.23 -10.40
C THR A 49 19.15 14.52 -9.09
N GLU A 50 18.17 13.75 -8.58
CA GLU A 50 18.27 13.02 -7.32
C GLU A 50 18.09 11.53 -7.53
N TYR A 51 19.15 10.76 -7.24
CA TYR A 51 19.09 9.31 -7.19
C TYR A 51 18.83 8.87 -5.77
N ASP A 52 17.83 8.00 -5.60
CA ASP A 52 17.59 7.33 -4.33
C ASP A 52 18.68 6.29 -4.10
N ILE A 53 19.57 6.58 -3.16
CA ILE A 53 20.67 5.69 -2.74
C ILE A 53 20.32 4.99 -1.42
N SER A 54 19.09 5.12 -0.93
CA SER A 54 18.64 4.39 0.25
C SER A 54 18.58 2.89 -0.03
N THR A 55 18.94 2.06 0.93
CA THR A 55 18.89 0.61 0.80
C THR A 55 17.46 0.08 0.69
N THR A 56 16.48 0.87 1.07
CA THR A 56 15.05 0.54 1.10
C THR A 56 14.26 1.25 0.01
N SER A 57 14.91 1.97 -0.91
CA SER A 57 14.25 2.75 -1.99
C SER A 57 13.15 3.68 -1.46
N LEU A 58 13.45 4.39 -0.36
CA LEU A 58 12.48 5.15 0.43
C LEU A 58 11.72 6.20 -0.39
N PHE A 59 12.39 6.80 -1.38
CA PHE A 59 11.86 7.87 -2.25
C PHE A 59 11.62 7.42 -3.70
N THR A 60 11.74 6.13 -4.01
CA THR A 60 11.38 5.57 -5.31
C THR A 60 9.89 5.26 -5.28
N LEU A 61 9.12 5.86 -6.17
CA LEU A 61 7.69 5.59 -6.27
C LEU A 61 7.46 4.18 -6.82
N SER A 62 6.40 3.54 -6.34
CA SER A 62 5.93 2.27 -6.87
C SER A 62 5.25 2.47 -8.23
N GLU A 63 5.21 1.42 -9.04
CA GLU A 63 4.49 1.43 -10.32
C GLU A 63 3.01 1.82 -10.13
N THR A 64 2.39 1.39 -9.05
CA THR A 64 1.02 1.77 -8.66
C THR A 64 0.86 3.27 -8.51
N THR A 65 1.77 3.93 -7.79
CA THR A 65 1.76 5.38 -7.60
C THR A 65 1.99 6.12 -8.91
N GLU A 66 2.97 5.67 -9.70
CA GLU A 66 3.27 6.29 -11.00
C GLU A 66 2.08 6.20 -11.96
N ASN A 67 1.43 5.03 -12.05
CA ASN A 67 0.25 4.84 -12.88
C ASN A 67 -0.91 5.75 -12.44
N LEU A 68 -1.22 5.80 -11.14
CA LEU A 68 -2.24 6.70 -10.60
C LEU A 68 -1.95 8.17 -10.97
N LEU A 69 -0.70 8.62 -10.78
CA LEU A 69 -0.30 10.00 -11.05
C LEU A 69 -0.37 10.36 -12.55
N HIS A 70 -0.05 9.41 -13.45
CA HIS A 70 -0.15 9.59 -14.90
C HIS A 70 -1.60 9.62 -15.40
N GLU A 71 -2.50 8.89 -14.71
CA GLU A 71 -3.93 8.86 -15.06
C GLU A 71 -4.74 10.01 -14.44
N LEU A 72 -4.12 10.81 -13.55
CA LEU A 72 -4.78 11.96 -12.93
C LEU A 72 -5.27 12.95 -13.99
N SER A 73 -6.59 13.19 -13.97
CA SER A 73 -7.27 14.15 -14.83
C SER A 73 -7.82 15.37 -14.10
N THR A 74 -7.81 15.32 -12.76
CA THR A 74 -8.26 16.39 -11.86
C THR A 74 -7.12 16.87 -11.00
N ASP A 75 -7.12 18.17 -10.69
CA ASP A 75 -6.05 18.76 -9.87
C ASP A 75 -6.18 18.35 -8.41
N VAL A 76 -5.06 17.90 -7.83
CA VAL A 76 -4.93 17.57 -6.41
C VAL A 76 -3.89 18.49 -5.78
N THR A 77 -4.24 19.11 -4.66
CA THR A 77 -3.31 19.90 -3.87
C THR A 77 -3.11 19.26 -2.50
N ALA A 78 -1.86 18.94 -2.17
CA ALA A 78 -1.48 18.49 -0.84
C ALA A 78 -1.03 19.68 0.02
N TYR A 79 -1.63 19.84 1.19
CA TYR A 79 -1.19 20.83 2.18
C TYR A 79 -0.49 20.11 3.32
N TYR A 80 0.82 20.28 3.41
CA TYR A 80 1.59 19.72 4.51
C TYR A 80 1.61 20.69 5.69
N LEU A 81 1.05 20.28 6.82
CA LEU A 81 0.93 21.09 8.03
C LEU A 81 2.20 20.96 8.88
N ALA A 82 3.13 21.87 8.71
CA ALA A 82 4.37 21.92 9.49
C ALA A 82 4.78 23.35 9.82
N GLU A 83 5.34 23.58 11.02
CA GLU A 83 5.97 24.84 11.35
C GLU A 83 7.17 25.09 10.45
N SER A 84 7.37 26.34 10.05
CA SER A 84 8.48 26.71 9.16
C SER A 84 9.84 26.34 9.75
N GLY A 85 10.59 25.48 9.06
CA GLY A 85 11.90 24.98 9.50
C GLY A 85 11.84 23.75 10.42
N GLN A 86 10.65 23.15 10.58
CA GLN A 86 10.43 21.91 11.32
C GLN A 86 9.76 20.84 10.41
N GLU A 87 9.87 21.03 9.11
CA GLU A 87 9.33 20.09 8.12
C GLU A 87 10.07 18.75 8.21
N ASP A 88 9.32 17.65 8.01
CA ASP A 88 9.92 16.34 7.82
C ASP A 88 10.46 16.21 6.40
N ASP A 89 11.78 16.05 6.29
CA ASP A 89 12.48 15.92 5.00
C ASP A 89 11.99 14.71 4.18
N ASN A 90 11.52 13.63 4.81
CA ASN A 90 11.03 12.45 4.10
C ASN A 90 9.70 12.75 3.43
N ILE A 91 8.79 13.42 4.15
CA ILE A 91 7.48 13.81 3.61
C ILE A 91 7.65 14.82 2.47
N THR A 92 8.48 15.87 2.68
CA THR A 92 8.68 16.91 1.66
C THR A 92 9.30 16.35 0.38
N ARG A 93 10.32 15.48 0.51
CA ARG A 93 10.93 14.81 -0.65
C ARG A 93 9.95 13.90 -1.39
N LEU A 94 9.11 13.18 -0.66
CA LEU A 94 8.08 12.33 -1.27
C LEU A 94 7.08 13.18 -2.04
N LEU A 95 6.57 14.28 -1.45
CA LEU A 95 5.65 15.21 -2.12
C LEU A 95 6.28 15.87 -3.35
N ASP A 96 7.58 16.18 -3.32
CA ASP A 96 8.32 16.69 -4.49
C ASP A 96 8.38 15.63 -5.61
N ARG A 97 8.52 14.34 -5.28
CA ARG A 97 8.47 13.26 -6.27
C ARG A 97 7.10 13.18 -6.94
N TYR A 98 6.01 13.22 -6.14
CA TYR A 98 4.65 13.23 -6.68
C TYR A 98 4.42 14.43 -7.62
N ALA A 99 4.84 15.62 -7.22
CA ALA A 99 4.75 16.82 -8.06
C ALA A 99 5.63 16.76 -9.32
N GLY A 100 6.69 15.96 -9.31
CA GLY A 100 7.54 15.71 -10.46
C GLY A 100 6.95 14.72 -11.46
N GLU A 101 6.06 13.82 -11.04
CA GLU A 101 5.46 12.81 -11.91
C GLU A 101 4.15 13.26 -12.55
N SER A 102 3.37 14.15 -11.92
CA SER A 102 2.10 14.64 -12.48
C SER A 102 1.98 16.14 -12.43
N SER A 103 1.55 16.75 -13.56
CA SER A 103 1.21 18.18 -13.60
C SER A 103 -0.11 18.51 -12.87
N HIS A 104 -0.92 17.50 -12.56
CA HIS A 104 -2.16 17.63 -11.81
C HIS A 104 -1.96 17.49 -10.28
N PHE A 105 -0.75 17.18 -9.82
CA PHE A 105 -0.43 17.13 -8.41
C PHE A 105 0.47 18.32 -8.04
N SER A 106 0.11 19.02 -6.96
CA SER A 106 0.90 20.10 -6.38
C SER A 106 0.86 20.03 -4.87
N TRP A 107 1.88 20.59 -4.20
CA TRP A 107 1.84 20.66 -2.75
C TRP A 107 2.31 22.00 -2.20
N GLN A 108 1.89 22.33 -1.00
CA GLN A 108 2.24 23.55 -0.28
C GLN A 108 2.36 23.26 1.21
N GLN A 109 3.40 23.82 1.82
CA GLN A 109 3.47 23.87 3.28
C GLN A 109 2.48 24.90 3.83
N ARG A 110 1.84 24.56 4.94
CA ARG A 110 1.01 25.48 5.74
C ARG A 110 1.44 25.39 7.20
N ASP A 111 1.93 26.50 7.75
CA ASP A 111 2.30 26.60 9.15
C ASP A 111 1.01 26.73 10.01
N PRO A 112 0.67 25.72 10.84
CA PRO A 112 -0.57 25.74 11.62
C PRO A 112 -0.58 26.80 12.73
N VAL A 113 0.60 27.31 13.12
CA VAL A 113 0.72 28.40 14.09
C VAL A 113 0.41 29.75 13.43
N LEU A 114 0.86 29.94 12.18
CA LEU A 114 0.59 31.14 11.40
C LEU A 114 -0.82 31.15 10.79
N TYR A 115 -1.35 29.97 10.44
CA TYR A 115 -2.64 29.80 9.78
C TYR A 115 -3.56 28.82 10.55
N PRO A 116 -3.91 29.11 11.83
CA PRO A 116 -4.69 28.16 12.65
C PRO A 116 -6.09 27.89 12.09
N THR A 117 -6.70 28.86 11.42
CA THR A 117 -8.01 28.69 10.80
C THR A 117 -8.00 27.74 9.60
N PHE A 118 -6.85 27.55 8.96
CA PHE A 118 -6.71 26.57 7.87
C PHE A 118 -6.81 25.14 8.40
N ALA A 119 -6.08 24.81 9.45
CA ALA A 119 -6.13 23.47 10.06
C ALA A 119 -7.53 23.16 10.63
N GLN A 120 -8.22 24.15 11.20
CA GLN A 120 -9.59 23.97 11.74
C GLN A 120 -10.67 23.72 10.68
N GLN A 121 -10.39 23.93 9.39
CA GLN A 121 -11.33 23.62 8.30
C GLN A 121 -11.40 22.13 8.01
N TYR A 122 -10.39 21.36 8.41
CA TYR A 122 -10.25 19.94 8.14
C TYR A 122 -10.25 19.19 9.45
N ASP A 123 -11.26 18.36 9.67
CA ASP A 123 -11.38 17.56 10.90
C ASP A 123 -10.19 16.60 11.03
N GLY A 124 -9.62 16.51 12.22
CA GLY A 124 -8.43 15.69 12.50
C GLY A 124 -7.09 16.29 12.04
N ALA A 125 -7.06 17.44 11.34
CA ALA A 125 -5.81 18.03 10.88
C ALA A 125 -4.99 18.61 12.05
N SER A 126 -3.75 18.19 12.15
CA SER A 126 -2.78 18.61 13.18
C SER A 126 -1.39 18.82 12.58
N THR A 127 -0.46 19.35 13.38
CA THR A 127 0.94 19.45 12.94
C THR A 127 1.49 18.08 12.56
N GLY A 128 2.14 17.99 11.41
CA GLY A 128 2.63 16.73 10.82
C GLY A 128 1.65 16.06 9.85
N SER A 129 0.38 16.51 9.77
CA SER A 129 -0.61 15.96 8.83
C SER A 129 -0.40 16.48 7.40
N VAL A 130 -0.83 15.67 6.42
CA VAL A 130 -0.99 16.08 5.02
C VAL A 130 -2.48 16.10 4.69
N VAL A 131 -2.99 17.24 4.26
CA VAL A 131 -4.36 17.40 3.80
C VAL A 131 -4.37 17.38 2.28
N LEU A 132 -5.03 16.39 1.69
CA LEU A 132 -5.24 16.29 0.24
C LEU A 132 -6.58 16.89 -0.14
N VAL A 133 -6.60 17.71 -1.17
CA VAL A 133 -7.81 18.40 -1.65
C VAL A 133 -7.92 18.29 -3.17
N SER A 134 -9.10 17.90 -3.66
CA SER A 134 -9.45 17.91 -5.08
C SER A 134 -10.90 18.36 -5.24
N GLY A 135 -11.11 19.55 -5.81
CA GLY A 135 -12.43 20.18 -5.86
C GLY A 135 -13.01 20.37 -4.46
N ASP A 136 -14.20 19.80 -4.21
CA ASP A 136 -14.88 19.84 -2.90
C ASP A 136 -14.47 18.68 -1.98
N ASN A 137 -13.76 17.67 -2.51
CA ASN A 137 -13.33 16.51 -1.75
C ASN A 137 -12.03 16.79 -1.02
N ASN A 138 -11.92 16.29 0.20
CA ASN A 138 -10.68 16.35 0.96
C ASN A 138 -10.51 15.11 1.84
N THR A 139 -9.26 14.85 2.24
CA THR A 139 -8.93 13.85 3.26
C THR A 139 -7.71 14.30 4.05
N VAL A 140 -7.67 13.95 5.32
CA VAL A 140 -6.55 14.25 6.21
C VAL A 140 -5.78 12.98 6.48
N LEU A 141 -4.48 13.02 6.23
CA LEU A 141 -3.54 11.97 6.56
C LEU A 141 -2.77 12.42 7.79
N SER A 142 -2.96 11.73 8.90
CA SER A 142 -2.25 12.03 10.14
C SER A 142 -0.78 11.58 10.06
N TYR A 143 0.03 12.02 11.02
CA TYR A 143 1.41 11.53 11.12
C TYR A 143 1.47 10.01 11.28
N ASN A 144 0.53 9.41 12.03
CA ASN A 144 0.48 7.96 12.27
C ASN A 144 0.07 7.17 11.01
N ASP A 145 -0.65 7.79 10.07
CA ASP A 145 -0.97 7.16 8.77
C ASP A 145 0.28 7.09 7.86
N MET A 146 1.29 7.91 8.13
CA MET A 146 2.52 8.00 7.34
C MET A 146 3.71 7.27 7.98
N TYR A 147 3.64 7.02 9.28
CA TYR A 147 4.69 6.33 10.04
C TYR A 147 4.08 5.29 10.98
N GLU A 148 4.55 4.06 10.86
CA GLU A 148 4.16 2.97 11.74
C GLU A 148 5.34 2.53 12.61
N MET A 149 5.10 2.36 13.92
CA MET A 149 6.11 1.84 14.84
C MET A 149 6.11 0.31 14.79
N ASP A 150 7.26 -0.29 14.57
CA ASP A 150 7.48 -1.73 14.70
C ASP A 150 7.46 -2.11 16.18
N LEU A 151 6.28 -2.51 16.66
CA LEU A 151 6.05 -2.89 18.05
C LEU A 151 6.80 -4.17 18.42
N ASP A 152 6.96 -5.11 17.49
CA ASP A 152 7.69 -6.35 17.73
C ASP A 152 9.18 -6.10 17.94
N ALA A 153 9.78 -5.24 17.12
CA ALA A 153 11.14 -4.79 17.34
C ALA A 153 11.27 -4.01 18.65
N TYR A 154 10.31 -3.17 19.01
CA TYR A 154 10.30 -2.43 20.24
C TYR A 154 10.26 -3.34 21.47
N TYR A 155 9.36 -4.33 21.51
CA TYR A 155 9.24 -5.26 22.64
C TYR A 155 10.39 -6.27 22.70
N SER A 156 10.97 -6.66 21.57
CA SER A 156 12.07 -7.64 21.54
C SER A 156 13.45 -7.03 21.79
N THR A 157 13.69 -5.81 21.31
CA THR A 157 15.04 -5.17 21.35
C THR A 157 15.09 -3.89 22.18
N GLY A 158 13.94 -3.31 22.54
CA GLY A 158 13.82 -2.00 23.18
C GLY A 158 14.10 -0.82 22.25
N SER A 159 14.21 -1.05 20.93
CA SER A 159 14.48 -0.03 19.92
C SER A 159 13.20 0.34 19.18
N ALA A 160 12.85 1.61 19.16
CA ALA A 160 11.73 2.12 18.36
C ALA A 160 12.19 2.18 16.88
N ASN A 161 11.84 1.18 16.11
CA ASN A 161 11.98 1.18 14.65
C ASN A 161 10.69 1.68 14.03
N TYR A 162 10.80 2.47 12.98
CA TYR A 162 9.64 2.99 12.24
C TYR A 162 9.68 2.50 10.81
N SER A 163 8.51 2.24 10.26
CA SER A 163 8.26 2.01 8.85
C SER A 163 7.62 3.27 8.24
N PHE A 164 8.03 3.65 7.04
CA PHE A 164 7.51 4.81 6.32
C PHE A 164 6.43 4.36 5.34
N GLN A 165 5.19 4.71 5.63
CA GLN A 165 4.01 4.34 4.86
C GLN A 165 3.40 5.52 4.08
N ALA A 166 4.07 6.68 4.08
CA ALA A 166 3.53 7.89 3.48
C ALA A 166 3.18 7.74 2.00
N GLU A 167 3.90 6.91 1.24
CA GLU A 167 3.56 6.63 -0.15
C GLU A 167 2.18 5.97 -0.26
N ASN A 168 1.93 4.94 0.53
CA ASN A 168 0.63 4.26 0.56
C ASN A 168 -0.49 5.21 0.98
N ALA A 169 -0.28 5.98 2.07
CA ALA A 169 -1.25 6.93 2.60
C ALA A 169 -1.61 8.01 1.58
N ILE A 170 -0.61 8.65 0.96
CA ILE A 170 -0.81 9.72 -0.02
C ILE A 170 -1.47 9.19 -1.29
N THR A 171 -1.01 8.05 -1.82
CA THR A 171 -1.58 7.44 -3.04
C THR A 171 -3.04 7.06 -2.84
N SER A 172 -3.37 6.40 -1.71
CA SER A 172 -4.75 6.06 -1.34
C SER A 172 -5.60 7.31 -1.12
N GLY A 173 -5.03 8.33 -0.47
CA GLY A 173 -5.70 9.61 -0.27
C GLY A 173 -5.98 10.34 -1.59
N ILE A 174 -5.07 10.32 -2.55
CA ILE A 174 -5.30 10.85 -3.91
C ILE A 174 -6.44 10.10 -4.59
N ALA A 175 -6.41 8.77 -4.58
CA ALA A 175 -7.48 7.96 -5.15
C ALA A 175 -8.84 8.26 -4.50
N LYS A 176 -8.87 8.51 -3.17
CA LYS A 176 -10.08 8.89 -2.43
C LYS A 176 -10.63 10.26 -2.87
N VAL A 177 -9.79 11.30 -2.92
CA VAL A 177 -10.27 12.67 -3.22
C VAL A 177 -10.58 12.90 -4.69
N THR A 178 -10.01 12.10 -5.60
CA THR A 178 -10.27 12.20 -7.05
C THR A 178 -11.43 11.33 -7.53
N ARG A 179 -11.96 10.47 -6.65
CA ARG A 179 -13.09 9.60 -6.99
C ARG A 179 -14.34 10.43 -7.23
N THR A 180 -14.97 10.19 -8.37
CA THR A 180 -16.19 10.92 -8.77
C THR A 180 -17.47 10.30 -8.22
N THR A 181 -17.43 9.01 -7.82
CA THR A 181 -18.59 8.26 -7.32
C THR A 181 -18.15 7.36 -6.18
N ALA A 182 -18.79 7.49 -5.01
CA ALA A 182 -18.60 6.53 -3.92
C ALA A 182 -19.29 5.20 -4.29
N TYR A 183 -18.68 4.07 -3.97
CA TYR A 183 -19.30 2.76 -4.10
C TYR A 183 -20.26 2.53 -2.94
N GLN A 184 -21.48 2.11 -3.24
CA GLN A 184 -22.49 1.80 -2.22
C GLN A 184 -22.48 0.29 -1.94
N LEU A 185 -21.99 -0.11 -0.77
CA LEU A 185 -22.06 -1.48 -0.25
C LEU A 185 -23.30 -1.58 0.63
N TYR A 186 -24.25 -2.39 0.22
CA TYR A 186 -25.45 -2.62 1.02
C TYR A 186 -25.27 -3.84 1.92
N GLU A 187 -25.24 -3.63 3.22
CA GLU A 187 -25.18 -4.68 4.24
C GLU A 187 -26.58 -5.23 4.51
N LEU A 188 -26.79 -6.53 4.20
CA LEU A 188 -28.08 -7.18 4.43
C LEU A 188 -28.37 -7.28 5.92
N THR A 189 -29.63 -7.02 6.27
CA THR A 189 -30.15 -7.10 7.66
C THR A 189 -31.51 -7.74 7.67
N GLY A 190 -31.87 -8.37 8.79
CA GLY A 190 -33.20 -8.98 8.99
C GLY A 190 -33.16 -10.46 9.37
N HIS A 191 -32.02 -11.13 9.21
CA HIS A 191 -31.84 -12.55 9.50
C HIS A 191 -30.83 -12.80 10.66
N GLY A 192 -30.50 -11.75 11.44
CA GLY A 192 -29.56 -11.84 12.55
C GLY A 192 -28.11 -11.79 12.11
N GLU A 193 -27.84 -11.15 10.98
CA GLU A 193 -26.50 -10.87 10.47
C GLU A 193 -25.68 -10.06 11.49
N ALA A 194 -24.39 -10.31 11.54
CA ALA A 194 -23.48 -9.49 12.33
C ALA A 194 -23.18 -8.19 11.55
N ALA A 195 -23.45 -7.04 12.18
CA ALA A 195 -23.13 -5.75 11.58
C ALA A 195 -21.61 -5.54 11.51
N LEU A 196 -21.16 -4.89 10.41
CA LEU A 196 -19.77 -4.45 10.32
C LEU A 196 -19.48 -3.40 11.40
N THR A 197 -18.34 -3.54 12.03
CA THR A 197 -17.90 -2.62 13.08
C THR A 197 -17.07 -1.47 12.51
N SER A 198 -16.69 -0.51 13.36
CA SER A 198 -15.92 0.67 12.94
C SER A 198 -14.62 0.32 12.24
N ASP A 199 -13.88 -0.71 12.68
CA ASP A 199 -12.61 -1.11 12.06
C ASP A 199 -12.79 -1.46 10.57
N PHE A 200 -13.90 -2.13 10.22
CA PHE A 200 -14.22 -2.48 8.85
C PHE A 200 -14.82 -1.30 8.07
N THR A 201 -15.77 -0.56 8.68
CA THR A 201 -16.41 0.57 7.99
C THR A 201 -15.43 1.70 7.70
N ASP A 202 -14.48 1.99 8.61
CA ASP A 202 -13.43 3.00 8.41
C ASP A 202 -12.46 2.57 7.31
N THR A 203 -12.09 1.28 7.26
CA THR A 203 -11.25 0.74 6.18
C THR A 203 -11.96 0.82 4.84
N LEU A 204 -13.25 0.48 4.77
CA LEU A 204 -14.08 0.61 3.56
C LEU A 204 -14.25 2.07 3.14
N ASP A 205 -14.49 2.99 4.08
CA ASP A 205 -14.59 4.43 3.77
C ASP A 205 -13.26 4.98 3.21
N ASN A 206 -12.14 4.58 3.79
CA ASN A 206 -10.82 4.91 3.26
C ASN A 206 -10.60 4.35 1.85
N ALA A 207 -11.17 3.18 1.56
CA ALA A 207 -11.21 2.61 0.21
C ALA A 207 -12.29 3.25 -0.69
N GLY A 208 -13.08 4.20 -0.17
CA GLY A 208 -14.14 4.93 -0.87
C GLY A 208 -15.41 4.14 -1.06
N VAL A 209 -15.70 3.23 -0.15
CA VAL A 209 -16.93 2.43 -0.11
C VAL A 209 -17.77 2.91 1.06
N THR A 210 -18.99 3.36 0.79
CA THR A 210 -19.97 3.73 1.81
C THR A 210 -20.84 2.51 2.14
N VAL A 211 -20.97 2.18 3.42
CA VAL A 211 -21.81 1.06 3.88
C VAL A 211 -23.19 1.57 4.27
N THR A 212 -24.25 0.92 3.80
CA THR A 212 -25.64 1.24 4.11
C THR A 212 -26.43 -0.04 4.39
N GLU A 213 -27.25 -0.05 5.44
CA GLU A 213 -28.10 -1.19 5.76
C GLU A 213 -29.19 -1.41 4.70
N LEU A 214 -29.44 -2.69 4.38
CA LEU A 214 -30.50 -3.12 3.46
C LEU A 214 -31.34 -4.22 4.10
N ASN A 215 -32.64 -3.99 4.25
CA ASN A 215 -33.58 -5.03 4.64
C ASN A 215 -34.48 -5.36 3.46
N LEU A 216 -34.28 -6.54 2.83
CA LEU A 216 -35.01 -6.95 1.63
C LEU A 216 -36.50 -7.17 1.90
N THR A 217 -36.90 -7.62 3.09
CA THR A 217 -38.30 -7.79 3.46
C THR A 217 -39.07 -6.46 3.40
N THR A 218 -38.44 -5.36 3.83
CA THR A 218 -39.06 -4.04 3.84
C THR A 218 -38.89 -3.28 2.52
N ASN A 219 -37.75 -3.40 1.90
CA ASN A 219 -37.42 -2.68 0.64
C ASN A 219 -38.00 -3.37 -0.60
N GLY A 220 -38.16 -4.70 -0.57
CA GLY A 220 -38.71 -5.48 -1.68
C GLY A 220 -37.80 -5.61 -2.92
N SER A 221 -36.69 -4.91 -2.96
CA SER A 221 -35.67 -4.99 -4.04
C SER A 221 -34.34 -4.43 -3.57
N ILE A 222 -33.25 -4.80 -4.27
CA ILE A 222 -31.93 -4.17 -4.12
C ILE A 222 -31.95 -2.81 -4.80
N PRO A 223 -31.46 -1.73 -4.15
CA PRO A 223 -31.39 -0.39 -4.73
C PRO A 223 -30.55 -0.36 -6.02
N ALA A 224 -30.94 0.48 -6.98
CA ALA A 224 -30.29 0.56 -8.29
C ALA A 224 -28.87 1.15 -8.22
N ASP A 225 -28.53 1.86 -7.15
CA ASP A 225 -27.21 2.41 -6.86
C ASP A 225 -26.31 1.43 -6.09
N ALA A 226 -26.80 0.21 -5.79
CA ALA A 226 -26.02 -0.81 -5.14
C ALA A 226 -24.82 -1.21 -6.01
N SER A 227 -23.63 -0.91 -5.53
CA SER A 227 -22.40 -1.37 -6.13
C SER A 227 -22.10 -2.82 -5.79
N ALA A 228 -22.46 -3.26 -4.57
CA ALA A 228 -22.44 -4.64 -4.12
C ALA A 228 -23.37 -4.84 -2.91
N VAL A 229 -23.70 -6.10 -2.60
CA VAL A 229 -24.42 -6.49 -1.40
C VAL A 229 -23.52 -7.37 -0.54
N LEU A 230 -23.45 -7.08 0.75
CA LEU A 230 -22.77 -7.86 1.79
C LEU A 230 -23.80 -8.66 2.58
N ILE A 231 -23.57 -9.96 2.72
CA ILE A 231 -24.32 -10.87 3.61
C ILE A 231 -23.32 -11.41 4.63
N ASN A 232 -23.47 -11.00 5.90
CA ASN A 232 -22.48 -11.29 6.93
C ASN A 232 -23.03 -12.29 7.96
N ALA A 233 -22.74 -13.57 7.76
CA ALA A 233 -23.02 -14.67 8.68
C ALA A 233 -24.47 -14.63 9.25
N PRO A 234 -25.49 -14.77 8.40
CA PRO A 234 -26.87 -14.72 8.86
C PRO A 234 -27.17 -15.82 9.90
N GLY A 235 -27.83 -15.46 10.98
CA GLY A 235 -28.25 -16.36 12.04
C GLY A 235 -29.56 -17.12 11.74
N ALA A 236 -30.20 -16.82 10.61
CA ALA A 236 -31.38 -17.50 10.08
C ALA A 236 -31.36 -17.47 8.55
N ASP A 237 -32.06 -18.42 7.91
CA ASP A 237 -32.11 -18.51 6.45
C ASP A 237 -32.96 -17.39 5.83
N LEU A 238 -32.68 -17.08 4.57
CA LEU A 238 -33.45 -16.16 3.74
C LEU A 238 -34.85 -16.74 3.43
N THR A 239 -35.79 -15.84 3.17
CA THR A 239 -37.09 -16.25 2.62
C THR A 239 -36.97 -16.61 1.13
N ASP A 240 -37.94 -17.36 0.58
CA ASP A 240 -38.01 -17.69 -0.85
C ASP A 240 -38.06 -16.43 -1.74
N ALA A 241 -38.73 -15.36 -1.24
CA ALA A 241 -38.84 -14.11 -1.96
C ALA A 241 -37.49 -13.37 -2.05
N GLU A 242 -36.74 -13.32 -0.95
CA GLU A 242 -35.41 -12.71 -0.90
C GLU A 242 -34.40 -13.51 -1.69
N THR A 243 -34.51 -14.83 -1.66
CA THR A 243 -33.71 -15.75 -2.50
C THR A 243 -33.90 -15.47 -3.99
N SER A 244 -35.16 -15.26 -4.41
CA SER A 244 -35.44 -14.90 -5.80
C SER A 244 -34.85 -13.52 -6.17
N ILE A 245 -34.96 -12.52 -5.30
CA ILE A 245 -34.37 -11.20 -5.52
C ILE A 245 -32.85 -11.29 -5.69
N LEU A 246 -32.15 -12.06 -4.84
CA LEU A 246 -30.71 -12.23 -4.92
C LEU A 246 -30.28 -12.99 -6.16
N LYS A 247 -31.01 -14.05 -6.56
CA LYS A 247 -30.75 -14.76 -7.81
C LYS A 247 -30.92 -13.86 -9.03
N ASP A 248 -32.04 -13.16 -9.12
CA ASP A 248 -32.28 -12.19 -10.18
C ASP A 248 -31.20 -11.09 -10.22
N TYR A 249 -30.74 -10.64 -9.05
CA TYR A 249 -29.66 -9.65 -8.94
C TYR A 249 -28.34 -10.18 -9.52
N VAL A 250 -27.94 -11.40 -9.17
CA VAL A 250 -26.72 -12.05 -9.70
C VAL A 250 -26.84 -12.32 -11.19
N GLU A 251 -27.98 -12.84 -11.68
CA GLU A 251 -28.21 -13.11 -13.11
C GLU A 251 -28.09 -11.81 -13.95
N ASN A 252 -28.40 -10.66 -13.37
CA ASN A 252 -28.28 -9.34 -14.01
C ASN A 252 -26.93 -8.64 -13.74
N GLY A 253 -25.87 -9.37 -13.35
CA GLY A 253 -24.54 -8.81 -13.15
C GLY A 253 -24.31 -8.22 -11.76
N GLY A 254 -25.15 -8.59 -10.80
CA GLY A 254 -25.02 -8.18 -9.40
C GLY A 254 -23.78 -8.72 -8.73
N LYS A 255 -23.38 -8.09 -7.64
CA LYS A 255 -22.13 -8.39 -6.93
C LYS A 255 -22.42 -8.69 -5.48
N LEU A 256 -21.97 -9.85 -5.00
CA LEU A 256 -22.19 -10.32 -3.64
C LEU A 256 -20.89 -10.61 -2.92
N PHE A 257 -20.74 -10.08 -1.72
CA PHE A 257 -19.82 -10.63 -0.73
C PHE A 257 -20.62 -11.40 0.31
N VAL A 258 -20.30 -12.68 0.52
CA VAL A 258 -21.03 -13.55 1.43
C VAL A 258 -20.05 -14.16 2.42
N ALA A 259 -20.26 -13.93 3.71
CA ALA A 259 -19.67 -14.72 4.78
C ALA A 259 -20.76 -15.63 5.35
N THR A 260 -20.45 -16.89 5.63
CA THR A 260 -21.45 -17.84 6.13
C THR A 260 -21.01 -18.50 7.44
N ASP A 261 -21.99 -18.77 8.29
CA ASP A 261 -21.84 -19.63 9.46
C ASP A 261 -22.37 -21.04 9.12
N PHE A 262 -21.48 -22.02 9.06
CA PHE A 262 -21.82 -23.41 8.75
C PHE A 262 -22.59 -24.13 9.87
N THR A 263 -22.71 -23.51 11.05
CA THR A 263 -23.52 -24.02 12.15
C THR A 263 -25.00 -23.64 12.01
N VAL A 264 -25.31 -22.70 11.10
CA VAL A 264 -26.66 -22.27 10.77
C VAL A 264 -27.10 -22.94 9.45
N ASP A 265 -28.27 -23.55 9.44
CA ASP A 265 -28.86 -24.15 8.25
C ASP A 265 -29.47 -23.07 7.38
N THR A 266 -28.88 -22.82 6.20
CA THR A 266 -29.28 -21.74 5.27
C THR A 266 -29.48 -22.27 3.84
N PRO A 267 -30.42 -23.21 3.60
CA PRO A 267 -30.61 -23.84 2.30
C PRO A 267 -30.98 -22.84 1.20
N ASN A 268 -31.69 -21.77 1.54
CA ASN A 268 -32.05 -20.73 0.58
C ASN A 268 -30.82 -19.92 0.14
N LEU A 269 -29.98 -19.47 1.07
CA LEU A 269 -28.72 -18.80 0.77
C LEU A 269 -27.79 -19.74 0.00
N ASP A 270 -27.67 -21.00 0.42
CA ASP A 270 -26.87 -22.00 -0.27
C ASP A 270 -27.34 -22.22 -1.71
N SER A 271 -28.66 -22.10 -1.98
CA SER A 271 -29.21 -22.18 -3.34
C SER A 271 -28.82 -21.00 -4.22
N VAL A 272 -28.58 -19.80 -3.65
CA VAL A 272 -28.02 -18.65 -4.40
C VAL A 272 -26.55 -18.92 -4.75
N LEU A 273 -25.76 -19.42 -3.80
CA LEU A 273 -24.35 -19.77 -4.03
C LEU A 273 -24.21 -20.92 -5.04
N ALA A 274 -25.07 -21.93 -4.94
CA ALA A 274 -25.10 -23.06 -5.89
C ALA A 274 -25.45 -22.63 -7.32
N ALA A 275 -26.29 -21.62 -7.50
CA ALA A 275 -26.54 -21.03 -8.82
C ALA A 275 -25.31 -20.37 -9.43
N CYS A 276 -24.32 -20.00 -8.60
CA CYS A 276 -23.02 -19.49 -9.02
C CYS A 276 -21.93 -20.58 -9.11
N GLY A 277 -22.29 -21.87 -8.95
CA GLY A 277 -21.34 -22.98 -8.98
C GLY A 277 -20.52 -23.17 -7.70
N LEU A 278 -20.97 -22.60 -6.57
CA LEU A 278 -20.28 -22.68 -5.28
C LEU A 278 -21.05 -23.58 -4.31
N SER A 279 -20.36 -24.49 -3.61
CA SER A 279 -20.96 -25.38 -2.63
C SER A 279 -20.07 -25.56 -1.41
N ARG A 280 -20.68 -25.91 -0.26
CA ARG A 280 -19.94 -26.20 0.98
C ARG A 280 -19.19 -27.51 0.88
N GLN A 281 -17.92 -27.53 1.27
CA GLN A 281 -17.20 -28.77 1.57
C GLN A 281 -17.67 -29.26 2.94
N PRO A 282 -18.19 -30.48 3.08
CA PRO A 282 -18.57 -31.03 4.39
C PRO A 282 -17.38 -31.06 5.36
N GLY A 283 -17.65 -30.79 6.66
CA GLY A 283 -16.64 -30.89 7.71
C GLY A 283 -16.06 -29.55 8.15
N LEU A 284 -15.41 -29.57 9.31
CA LEU A 284 -14.66 -28.44 9.86
C LEU A 284 -13.20 -28.56 9.45
N LEU A 285 -12.61 -27.49 8.97
CA LEU A 285 -11.20 -27.48 8.58
C LEU A 285 -10.28 -27.47 9.80
N ILE A 286 -9.33 -28.39 9.80
CA ILE A 286 -8.29 -28.53 10.81
C ILE A 286 -6.94 -28.44 10.11
N GLU A 287 -6.11 -27.49 10.55
CA GLU A 287 -4.77 -27.29 10.01
C GLU A 287 -3.74 -28.04 10.87
N THR A 288 -2.80 -28.71 10.22
CA THR A 288 -1.73 -29.44 10.92
C THR A 288 -0.36 -28.81 10.73
N ASP A 289 -0.20 -27.93 9.73
CA ASP A 289 1.01 -27.19 9.51
C ASP A 289 1.07 -25.98 10.44
N THR A 290 2.13 -25.92 11.24
CA THR A 290 2.34 -24.87 12.26
C THR A 290 2.53 -23.47 11.68
N ASP A 291 2.81 -23.34 10.38
CA ASP A 291 2.93 -22.05 9.69
C ASP A 291 1.55 -21.49 9.29
N HIS A 292 0.49 -22.32 9.39
CA HIS A 292 -0.87 -21.98 8.96
C HIS A 292 -1.89 -21.86 10.10
N TYR A 293 -1.44 -21.83 11.36
CA TYR A 293 -2.28 -21.46 12.51
C TYR A 293 -1.43 -20.81 13.62
N PRO A 294 -2.01 -19.93 14.49
CA PRO A 294 -1.25 -19.23 15.50
C PRO A 294 -0.73 -20.19 16.59
N TYR A 295 0.52 -19.99 17.00
CA TYR A 295 1.13 -20.80 18.06
C TYR A 295 0.33 -20.72 19.37
N GLY A 296 0.01 -21.88 19.94
CA GLY A 296 -0.76 -21.97 21.19
C GLY A 296 -2.29 -21.86 21.04
N TYR A 297 -2.79 -21.70 19.80
CA TYR A 297 -4.21 -21.70 19.50
C TYR A 297 -4.67 -23.05 18.92
N PRO A 298 -5.99 -23.35 18.93
CA PRO A 298 -6.53 -24.53 18.30
C PRO A 298 -6.23 -24.56 16.78
N GLN A 299 -6.01 -25.74 16.23
CA GLN A 299 -5.76 -26.00 14.82
C GLN A 299 -6.93 -25.64 13.88
N THR A 300 -8.07 -25.24 14.43
CA THR A 300 -9.22 -24.66 13.71
C THR A 300 -9.12 -23.16 13.49
N TYR A 301 -8.08 -22.52 14.01
CA TYR A 301 -7.82 -21.09 13.88
C TYR A 301 -6.83 -20.87 12.75
N LEU A 302 -7.34 -20.77 11.53
CA LEU A 302 -6.54 -20.84 10.33
C LEU A 302 -5.90 -19.51 9.97
N LEU A 303 -4.64 -19.56 9.51
CA LEU A 303 -3.92 -18.49 8.82
C LEU A 303 -3.72 -18.93 7.37
N PRO A 304 -4.74 -18.79 6.50
CA PRO A 304 -4.67 -19.28 5.14
C PRO A 304 -3.66 -18.49 4.30
N THR A 305 -3.13 -19.15 3.27
CA THR A 305 -2.36 -18.50 2.23
C THR A 305 -3.27 -17.58 1.41
N VAL A 306 -2.89 -16.33 1.25
CA VAL A 306 -3.57 -15.35 0.40
C VAL A 306 -3.08 -15.51 -1.03
N ALA A 307 -3.99 -15.66 -1.99
CA ALA A 307 -3.63 -15.69 -3.40
C ALA A 307 -3.06 -14.33 -3.85
N ASN A 308 -2.01 -14.35 -4.65
CA ASN A 308 -1.47 -13.14 -5.27
C ASN A 308 -2.19 -12.90 -6.61
N CYS A 309 -3.27 -12.12 -6.59
CA CYS A 309 -4.11 -11.82 -7.75
C CYS A 309 -4.69 -10.40 -7.64
N GLU A 310 -5.38 -9.94 -8.68
CA GLU A 310 -6.00 -8.60 -8.68
C GLU A 310 -7.05 -8.39 -7.58
N MET A 311 -7.77 -9.46 -7.17
CA MET A 311 -8.80 -9.40 -6.13
C MET A 311 -8.23 -9.12 -4.75
N THR A 312 -6.99 -9.54 -4.51
CA THR A 312 -6.27 -9.40 -3.24
C THR A 312 -5.13 -8.38 -3.30
N ALA A 313 -5.03 -7.62 -4.39
CA ALA A 313 -3.97 -6.63 -4.60
C ALA A 313 -3.93 -5.52 -3.53
N GLY A 314 -5.06 -5.30 -2.83
CA GLY A 314 -5.14 -4.38 -1.69
C GLY A 314 -4.68 -4.98 -0.36
N VAL A 315 -4.19 -6.23 -0.34
CA VAL A 315 -3.65 -6.88 0.86
C VAL A 315 -2.13 -6.88 0.76
N SER A 316 -1.45 -6.33 1.75
CA SER A 316 0.01 -6.31 1.79
C SER A 316 0.60 -7.72 1.80
N SER A 317 1.74 -7.92 1.14
CA SER A 317 2.40 -9.23 1.01
C SER A 317 2.77 -9.88 2.35
N ASN A 318 2.95 -9.07 3.40
CA ASN A 318 3.26 -9.54 4.75
C ASN A 318 2.03 -9.60 5.66
N GLN A 319 0.86 -9.23 5.15
CA GLN A 319 -0.36 -9.19 5.93
C GLN A 319 -0.96 -10.58 6.07
N MET A 320 -1.22 -11.00 7.29
CA MET A 320 -1.93 -12.24 7.58
C MET A 320 -3.44 -12.00 7.54
N ILE A 321 -4.17 -13.02 7.10
CA ILE A 321 -5.62 -13.13 7.19
C ILE A 321 -5.96 -14.22 8.22
N TYR A 322 -6.98 -13.98 9.03
CA TYR A 322 -7.36 -14.89 10.10
C TYR A 322 -8.79 -15.39 9.90
N THR A 323 -8.93 -16.70 9.71
CA THR A 323 -10.23 -17.35 9.46
C THR A 323 -10.48 -18.45 10.48
N PRO A 324 -10.82 -18.10 11.72
CA PRO A 324 -11.06 -19.09 12.76
C PRO A 324 -12.38 -19.83 12.53
N ILE A 325 -12.32 -21.15 12.69
CA ILE A 325 -13.50 -22.04 12.63
C ILE A 325 -14.16 -21.93 11.24
N ALA A 326 -13.42 -22.31 10.20
CA ALA A 326 -13.86 -22.24 8.81
C ALA A 326 -14.24 -23.63 8.26
N GLN A 327 -15.07 -23.60 7.21
CA GLN A 327 -15.39 -24.74 6.38
C GLN A 327 -14.85 -24.52 4.98
N GLY A 328 -14.59 -25.57 4.23
CA GLY A 328 -14.13 -25.48 2.85
C GLY A 328 -15.23 -25.11 1.85
N ILE A 329 -14.82 -24.66 0.69
CA ILE A 329 -15.68 -24.36 -0.47
C ILE A 329 -15.24 -25.23 -1.63
N THR A 330 -16.21 -25.81 -2.35
CA THR A 330 -16.02 -26.52 -3.61
C THR A 330 -16.64 -25.75 -4.76
N THR A 331 -16.06 -25.87 -5.94
CA THR A 331 -16.50 -25.21 -7.17
C THR A 331 -16.95 -26.23 -8.20
N ASP A 332 -17.96 -25.89 -9.00
CA ASP A 332 -18.45 -26.69 -10.11
C ASP A 332 -17.77 -26.22 -11.41
N GLU A 333 -16.87 -27.06 -11.96
CA GLU A 333 -16.13 -26.77 -13.19
C GLU A 333 -17.04 -26.62 -14.43
N ASP A 334 -18.25 -27.17 -14.39
CA ASP A 334 -19.24 -27.03 -15.47
C ASP A 334 -20.08 -25.74 -15.38
N SER A 335 -19.83 -24.87 -14.35
CA SER A 335 -20.50 -23.60 -14.16
C SER A 335 -20.09 -22.56 -15.22
N GLU A 336 -20.98 -21.57 -15.45
CA GLU A 336 -20.67 -20.39 -16.29
C GLU A 336 -19.76 -19.37 -15.60
N PHE A 337 -19.32 -19.63 -14.36
CA PHE A 337 -18.45 -18.79 -13.58
C PHE A 337 -17.00 -19.28 -13.60
N ASP A 338 -16.08 -18.36 -13.73
CA ASP A 338 -14.65 -18.59 -13.50
C ASP A 338 -14.33 -18.43 -12.02
N PHE A 339 -13.53 -19.37 -11.47
CA PHE A 339 -13.24 -19.40 -10.04
C PHE A 339 -11.79 -19.08 -9.73
N THR A 340 -11.59 -18.31 -8.65
CA THR A 340 -10.27 -18.06 -8.07
C THR A 340 -10.32 -18.32 -6.57
N ASN A 341 -9.48 -19.23 -6.10
CA ASN A 341 -9.32 -19.47 -4.67
C ASN A 341 -8.52 -18.32 -4.06
N LEU A 342 -9.15 -17.50 -3.21
CA LEU A 342 -8.54 -16.31 -2.61
C LEU A 342 -7.77 -16.63 -1.33
N LEU A 343 -8.32 -17.53 -0.51
CA LEU A 343 -7.72 -17.99 0.75
C LEU A 343 -7.70 -19.51 0.75
N THR A 344 -6.53 -20.11 0.99
CA THR A 344 -6.36 -21.56 1.00
C THR A 344 -5.59 -22.06 2.22
N THR A 345 -5.97 -23.21 2.77
CA THR A 345 -5.22 -23.89 3.83
C THR A 345 -3.90 -24.45 3.32
N GLY A 346 -3.04 -24.88 4.24
CA GLY A 346 -1.89 -25.73 3.93
C GLY A 346 -2.30 -27.06 3.29
N SER A 347 -1.32 -27.75 2.70
CA SER A 347 -1.56 -29.03 2.01
C SER A 347 -1.80 -30.22 2.94
N THR A 348 -1.55 -30.06 4.23
CA THR A 348 -1.73 -31.08 5.28
C THR A 348 -2.98 -30.86 6.12
N ALA A 349 -3.80 -29.87 5.75
CA ALA A 349 -5.10 -29.66 6.37
C ALA A 349 -6.05 -30.82 6.04
N TYR A 350 -7.05 -31.03 6.87
CA TYR A 350 -8.13 -31.98 6.63
C TYR A 350 -9.48 -31.44 7.02
N SER A 351 -10.52 -31.95 6.37
CA SER A 351 -11.91 -31.60 6.68
C SER A 351 -12.55 -32.66 7.56
N MET A 352 -12.79 -32.32 8.83
CA MET A 352 -13.33 -33.22 9.83
C MET A 352 -14.85 -33.28 9.74
N GLU A 353 -15.41 -34.31 9.11
CA GLU A 353 -16.86 -34.40 8.89
C GLU A 353 -17.67 -34.62 10.17
N ASN A 354 -17.10 -35.33 11.15
CA ASN A 354 -17.76 -35.66 12.41
C ASN A 354 -17.51 -34.64 13.54
N TYR A 355 -17.07 -33.42 13.21
CA TYR A 355 -16.66 -32.38 14.19
C TYR A 355 -17.68 -32.10 15.28
N ALA A 356 -19.00 -32.21 15.00
CA ALA A 356 -20.07 -31.95 15.95
C ALA A 356 -20.18 -33.00 17.06
N THR A 357 -19.62 -34.19 16.87
CA THR A 357 -19.71 -35.34 17.83
C THR A 357 -18.33 -35.83 18.27
N ALA A 358 -17.27 -35.33 17.69
CA ALA A 358 -15.91 -35.75 17.99
C ALA A 358 -15.45 -35.17 19.35
N GLU A 359 -14.83 -36.01 20.18
CA GLU A 359 -14.24 -35.61 21.46
C GLU A 359 -12.84 -34.99 21.28
N THR A 360 -12.19 -35.23 20.14
CA THR A 360 -10.84 -34.77 19.84
C THR A 360 -10.73 -34.36 18.35
N ALA A 361 -9.83 -33.45 18.04
CA ALA A 361 -9.50 -33.07 16.67
C ALA A 361 -8.56 -34.10 16.01
N GLN A 362 -8.84 -35.39 16.11
CA GLN A 362 -8.04 -36.43 15.51
C GLN A 362 -8.63 -36.82 14.14
N LYS A 363 -7.82 -36.74 13.09
CA LYS A 363 -8.20 -37.11 11.72
C LYS A 363 -8.68 -38.57 11.65
N ALA A 364 -9.85 -38.80 11.06
CA ALA A 364 -10.34 -40.12 10.71
C ALA A 364 -9.83 -40.52 9.31
N ASP A 365 -9.81 -41.82 9.01
CA ASP A 365 -9.37 -42.31 7.69
C ASP A 365 -10.30 -41.84 6.54
N THR A 366 -11.53 -41.47 6.87
CA THR A 366 -12.54 -40.95 5.92
C THR A 366 -12.44 -39.44 5.70
N ASP A 367 -11.73 -38.71 6.57
CA ASP A 367 -11.63 -37.27 6.44
C ASP A 367 -10.71 -36.89 5.27
N PRO A 368 -11.20 -36.13 4.29
CA PRO A 368 -10.40 -35.67 3.18
C PRO A 368 -9.22 -34.81 3.66
N GLU A 369 -8.04 -35.02 3.07
CA GLU A 369 -6.82 -34.27 3.36
C GLU A 369 -6.31 -33.56 2.09
N GLY A 370 -5.83 -32.33 2.28
CA GLY A 370 -5.29 -31.51 1.19
C GLY A 370 -5.42 -30.02 1.44
N SER A 371 -5.21 -29.23 0.42
CA SER A 371 -5.46 -27.80 0.45
C SER A 371 -6.93 -27.52 0.15
N PHE A 372 -7.58 -26.76 1.02
CA PHE A 372 -9.00 -26.38 0.91
C PHE A 372 -9.13 -24.88 0.69
N ALA A 373 -10.04 -24.48 -0.18
CA ALA A 373 -10.42 -23.08 -0.32
C ALA A 373 -11.35 -22.66 0.84
N VAL A 374 -10.99 -21.58 1.55
CA VAL A 374 -11.80 -20.96 2.61
C VAL A 374 -12.54 -19.74 2.07
N ALA A 375 -11.96 -19.08 1.07
CA ALA A 375 -12.60 -18.00 0.33
C ALA A 375 -12.39 -18.21 -1.17
N VAL A 376 -13.47 -18.01 -1.93
CA VAL A 376 -13.49 -18.16 -3.39
C VAL A 376 -14.15 -16.95 -4.02
N ALA A 377 -13.54 -16.42 -5.08
CA ALA A 377 -14.18 -15.48 -6.00
C ALA A 377 -14.73 -16.26 -7.20
N ALA A 378 -15.96 -15.96 -7.58
CA ALA A 378 -16.62 -16.43 -8.79
C ALA A 378 -16.98 -15.25 -9.68
N GLN A 379 -16.59 -15.25 -10.94
CA GLN A 379 -16.83 -14.19 -11.90
C GLN A 379 -17.51 -14.75 -13.16
N ASN A 380 -18.55 -14.06 -13.62
CA ASN A 380 -19.17 -14.34 -14.91
C ASN A 380 -18.92 -13.15 -15.85
N ASP A 381 -18.04 -13.34 -16.83
CA ASP A 381 -17.66 -12.27 -17.77
C ASP A 381 -18.80 -11.84 -18.71
N THR A 382 -19.80 -12.71 -18.93
CA THR A 382 -20.93 -12.41 -19.80
C THR A 382 -21.91 -11.45 -19.14
N THR A 383 -22.24 -11.67 -17.86
CA THR A 383 -23.19 -10.85 -17.11
C THR A 383 -22.52 -9.74 -16.33
N GLY A 384 -21.22 -9.90 -16.02
CA GLY A 384 -20.48 -9.02 -15.12
C GLY A 384 -20.69 -9.31 -13.64
N ALA A 385 -21.36 -10.42 -13.30
CA ALA A 385 -21.58 -10.85 -11.93
C ALA A 385 -20.28 -11.22 -11.24
N ARG A 386 -20.11 -10.80 -9.99
CA ARG A 386 -18.94 -11.10 -9.17
C ARG A 386 -19.38 -11.48 -7.77
N ILE A 387 -19.04 -12.67 -7.36
CA ILE A 387 -19.37 -13.21 -6.04
C ILE A 387 -18.08 -13.53 -5.31
N VAL A 388 -17.99 -13.12 -4.06
CA VAL A 388 -16.95 -13.60 -3.15
C VAL A 388 -17.61 -14.26 -1.97
N TRP A 389 -17.28 -15.50 -1.75
CA TRP A 389 -17.77 -16.27 -0.63
C TRP A 389 -16.64 -16.64 0.32
N VAL A 390 -16.82 -16.35 1.61
CA VAL A 390 -15.94 -16.76 2.71
C VAL A 390 -16.75 -17.67 3.64
N ASN A 391 -16.36 -18.91 3.79
CA ASN A 391 -17.08 -19.86 4.63
C ASN A 391 -16.47 -19.88 6.06
N CYS A 392 -16.52 -18.71 6.70
CA CYS A 392 -16.01 -18.45 8.06
C CYS A 392 -16.87 -17.38 8.73
N PRO A 393 -17.61 -17.74 9.81
CA PRO A 393 -18.53 -16.79 10.47
C PRO A 393 -17.82 -15.68 11.23
N ASN A 394 -16.57 -15.91 11.61
CA ASN A 394 -15.84 -15.03 12.53
C ASN A 394 -14.84 -14.10 11.83
N MET A 395 -14.73 -14.17 10.50
CA MET A 395 -13.73 -13.42 9.76
C MET A 395 -13.89 -11.90 9.94
N LEU A 396 -15.12 -11.42 10.01
CA LEU A 396 -15.45 -9.99 10.08
C LEU A 396 -15.70 -9.49 11.52
N LEU A 397 -15.06 -10.13 12.52
CA LEU A 397 -15.09 -9.68 13.91
C LEU A 397 -13.87 -8.84 14.26
N ASP A 398 -14.05 -7.75 15.03
CA ASP A 398 -12.98 -6.84 15.43
C ASP A 398 -11.78 -7.52 16.09
N ASN A 399 -12.04 -8.36 17.09
CA ASN A 399 -10.97 -9.05 17.81
C ASN A 399 -10.15 -9.99 16.90
N ILE A 400 -10.76 -10.51 15.84
CA ILE A 400 -10.10 -11.34 14.83
C ILE A 400 -9.30 -10.45 13.88
N ASN A 401 -9.87 -9.34 13.43
CA ASN A 401 -9.20 -8.36 12.60
C ASN A 401 -7.98 -7.73 13.31
N GLN A 402 -8.13 -7.37 14.58
CA GLN A 402 -7.05 -6.81 15.41
C GLN A 402 -5.90 -7.79 15.63
N ALA A 403 -6.21 -9.10 15.77
CA ALA A 403 -5.18 -10.14 15.92
C ALA A 403 -4.23 -10.24 14.72
N VAL A 404 -4.65 -9.77 13.54
CA VAL A 404 -3.85 -9.71 12.31
C VAL A 404 -3.65 -8.26 11.82
N SER A 405 -3.65 -7.31 12.75
CA SER A 405 -3.34 -5.90 12.46
C SER A 405 -4.17 -5.30 11.31
N GLY A 406 -5.46 -5.63 11.24
CA GLY A 406 -6.38 -5.10 10.23
C GLY A 406 -6.42 -5.86 8.90
N GLY A 407 -5.73 -6.99 8.79
CA GLY A 407 -5.65 -7.75 7.53
C GLY A 407 -7.00 -8.18 6.98
N ASN A 408 -7.93 -8.60 7.84
CA ASN A 408 -9.26 -9.02 7.40
C ASN A 408 -10.08 -7.85 6.80
N ALA A 409 -9.96 -6.66 7.38
CA ALA A 409 -10.60 -5.46 6.85
C ALA A 409 -9.98 -5.03 5.51
N GLN A 410 -8.64 -5.12 5.37
CA GLN A 410 -7.96 -4.87 4.10
C GLN A 410 -8.39 -5.87 3.01
N PHE A 411 -8.54 -7.14 3.36
CA PHE A 411 -9.04 -8.17 2.44
C PHE A 411 -10.46 -7.83 1.96
N LEU A 412 -11.38 -7.50 2.87
CA LEU A 412 -12.74 -7.10 2.52
C LEU A 412 -12.74 -5.88 1.58
N ALA A 413 -11.98 -4.84 1.93
CA ALA A 413 -11.89 -3.63 1.11
C ALA A 413 -11.29 -3.91 -0.28
N SER A 414 -10.24 -4.75 -0.38
CA SER A 414 -9.62 -5.15 -1.64
C SER A 414 -10.62 -5.86 -2.55
N VAL A 415 -11.32 -6.84 -2.00
CA VAL A 415 -12.30 -7.63 -2.74
C VAL A 415 -13.50 -6.79 -3.20
N VAL A 416 -14.02 -5.91 -2.33
CA VAL A 416 -15.14 -5.00 -2.67
C VAL A 416 -14.70 -4.03 -3.77
N ASN A 417 -13.51 -3.50 -3.73
CA ASN A 417 -12.98 -2.64 -4.80
C ASN A 417 -12.85 -3.39 -6.12
N TRP A 418 -12.32 -4.61 -6.12
CA TRP A 418 -12.29 -5.45 -7.32
C TRP A 418 -13.69 -5.71 -7.86
N MET A 419 -14.66 -6.06 -7.01
CA MET A 419 -16.04 -6.26 -7.45
C MET A 419 -16.58 -5.04 -8.20
N ASN A 420 -16.22 -3.84 -7.78
CA ASN A 420 -16.66 -2.59 -8.39
C ASN A 420 -15.88 -2.18 -9.64
N GLY A 421 -14.91 -3.00 -10.07
CA GLY A 421 -14.04 -2.68 -11.21
C GLY A 421 -13.16 -1.45 -10.93
N ALA A 422 -13.03 -1.06 -9.66
CA ALA A 422 -12.00 -0.10 -9.27
C ALA A 422 -10.66 -0.74 -9.56
N GLN A 423 -9.75 0.01 -10.18
CA GLN A 423 -8.35 -0.37 -10.07
C GLN A 423 -8.03 -0.30 -8.57
N THR A 424 -7.88 -1.44 -7.96
CA THR A 424 -7.40 -1.51 -6.59
C THR A 424 -6.04 -0.85 -6.63
N THR A 425 -5.89 0.30 -5.96
CA THR A 425 -4.55 0.78 -5.68
C THR A 425 -3.90 -0.33 -4.86
N ALA A 426 -3.01 -1.10 -5.48
CA ALA A 426 -2.28 -2.13 -4.78
C ALA A 426 -1.69 -1.50 -3.52
N VAL A 427 -1.82 -2.16 -2.37
CA VAL A 427 -1.23 -1.65 -1.14
C VAL A 427 0.27 -1.54 -1.37
N ILE A 428 0.78 -0.35 -1.17
CA ILE A 428 2.20 -0.08 -1.28
C ILE A 428 2.82 -0.45 0.06
N ASP A 429 3.68 -1.46 0.04
CA ASP A 429 4.34 -1.95 1.25
C ASP A 429 5.10 -0.84 1.98
N ALA A 430 4.99 -0.83 3.30
CA ALA A 430 5.72 0.09 4.15
C ALA A 430 7.24 -0.10 4.00
N LYS A 431 7.96 1.00 3.85
CA LYS A 431 9.42 0.98 3.68
C LYS A 431 10.11 1.11 5.04
N SER A 432 10.92 0.13 5.42
CA SER A 432 11.66 0.19 6.70
C SER A 432 12.61 1.38 6.73
N MET A 433 12.54 2.17 7.80
CA MET A 433 13.48 3.25 8.08
C MET A 433 14.70 2.80 8.90
N SER A 434 14.76 1.52 9.27
CA SER A 434 15.91 0.97 9.98
C SER A 434 17.16 1.15 9.13
N ALA A 435 18.16 1.83 9.67
CA ALA A 435 19.45 1.96 9.02
C ALA A 435 20.04 0.56 8.81
N ALA A 436 20.00 0.07 7.59
CA ALA A 436 20.74 -1.13 7.25
C ALA A 436 22.20 -0.86 7.58
N SER A 437 22.75 -1.56 8.56
CA SER A 437 24.19 -1.49 8.83
C SER A 437 24.91 -1.92 7.57
N LEU A 438 25.72 -1.03 7.00
CA LEU A 438 26.50 -1.33 5.81
C LEU A 438 27.48 -2.45 6.17
N SER A 439 27.07 -3.68 5.98
CA SER A 439 27.93 -4.85 6.13
C SER A 439 28.81 -4.96 4.87
N VAL A 440 29.96 -4.31 4.91
CA VAL A 440 30.98 -4.51 3.87
C VAL A 440 31.67 -5.84 4.13
N PRO A 441 31.50 -6.87 3.29
CA PRO A 441 32.18 -8.14 3.47
C PRO A 441 33.71 -7.91 3.51
N THR A 442 34.39 -8.59 4.41
CA THR A 442 35.85 -8.43 4.65
C THR A 442 36.66 -8.57 3.36
N SER A 443 36.15 -9.36 2.40
CA SER A 443 36.73 -9.51 1.05
C SER A 443 36.69 -8.24 0.20
N ALA A 444 35.74 -7.33 0.42
CA ALA A 444 35.62 -6.07 -0.28
C ALA A 444 36.21 -4.89 0.52
N ALA A 445 36.22 -4.95 1.85
CA ALA A 445 36.72 -3.88 2.72
C ALA A 445 38.18 -3.59 2.50
N VAL A 446 39.02 -4.63 2.38
CA VAL A 446 40.47 -4.49 2.17
C VAL A 446 40.79 -3.87 0.80
N PRO A 447 40.26 -4.37 -0.35
CA PRO A 447 40.54 -3.76 -1.65
C PRO A 447 40.04 -2.30 -1.74
N LEU A 448 38.85 -1.99 -1.18
CA LEU A 448 38.35 -0.63 -1.15
C LEU A 448 39.20 0.29 -0.28
N GLY A 449 39.64 -0.19 0.89
CA GLY A 449 40.57 0.54 1.72
C GLY A 449 41.89 0.86 0.98
N VAL A 450 42.50 -0.10 0.30
CA VAL A 450 43.70 0.10 -0.52
C VAL A 450 43.44 1.07 -1.68
N LEU A 451 42.31 0.97 -2.35
CA LEU A 451 41.95 1.86 -3.47
C LEU A 451 41.88 3.33 -3.02
N PHE A 452 41.19 3.60 -1.93
CA PHE A 452 40.96 4.99 -1.47
C PHE A 452 42.13 5.59 -0.70
N THR A 453 42.86 4.78 0.07
CA THR A 453 43.98 5.28 0.92
C THR A 453 45.31 5.31 0.20
N LEU A 454 45.54 4.45 -0.80
CA LEU A 454 46.85 4.30 -1.44
C LEU A 454 46.82 4.61 -2.95
N VAL A 455 45.90 3.97 -3.70
CA VAL A 455 45.89 4.10 -5.17
C VAL A 455 45.44 5.50 -5.62
N LEU A 456 44.37 6.02 -5.08
CA LEU A 456 43.78 7.32 -5.48
C LEU A 456 44.72 8.50 -5.12
N PRO A 457 45.32 8.59 -3.92
CA PRO A 457 46.31 9.62 -3.63
C PRO A 457 47.57 9.50 -4.51
N LEU A 458 48.03 8.27 -4.80
CA LEU A 458 49.19 8.05 -5.65
C LEU A 458 48.97 8.54 -7.07
N VAL A 459 47.78 8.28 -7.66
CA VAL A 459 47.39 8.80 -8.97
C VAL A 459 47.37 10.33 -8.96
N CYS A 460 46.85 10.96 -7.93
CA CYS A 460 46.86 12.41 -7.77
C CYS A 460 48.30 13.00 -7.72
N ILE A 461 49.18 12.35 -6.96
CA ILE A 461 50.61 12.75 -6.85
C ILE A 461 51.32 12.60 -8.19
N ILE A 462 51.10 11.49 -8.89
CA ILE A 462 51.68 11.26 -10.22
C ILE A 462 51.20 12.30 -11.22
N ALA A 463 49.90 12.56 -11.28
CA ALA A 463 49.29 13.57 -12.12
C ALA A 463 49.87 14.98 -11.82
N GLY A 464 50.00 15.33 -10.56
CA GLY A 464 50.61 16.56 -10.10
C GLY A 464 52.08 16.70 -10.52
N ALA A 465 52.85 15.62 -10.37
CA ALA A 465 54.24 15.57 -10.78
C ALA A 465 54.42 15.71 -12.30
N VAL A 466 53.57 15.03 -13.09
CA VAL A 466 53.57 15.15 -14.57
C VAL A 466 53.27 16.60 -15.01
N VAL A 467 52.26 17.22 -14.42
CA VAL A 467 51.91 18.63 -14.71
C VAL A 467 53.08 19.55 -14.33
N CYS A 468 53.70 19.33 -13.18
CA CYS A 468 54.88 20.13 -12.74
C CYS A 468 56.08 19.99 -13.70
N VAL A 469 56.38 18.78 -14.16
CA VAL A 469 57.47 18.50 -15.09
C VAL A 469 57.18 19.11 -16.47
N VAL A 470 55.97 18.95 -16.98
CA VAL A 470 55.54 19.54 -18.26
C VAL A 470 55.63 21.07 -18.22
N ARG A 471 55.19 21.68 -17.11
CA ARG A 471 55.20 23.14 -16.90
C ARG A 471 56.64 23.68 -16.75
N ARG A 472 57.58 22.86 -16.23
CA ARG A 472 58.99 23.26 -16.05
C ARG A 472 59.80 23.13 -17.37
N ARG A 473 59.31 22.34 -18.34
CA ARG A 473 59.90 22.16 -19.67
C ARG A 473 59.43 23.14 -20.75
N ARG A 474 58.39 23.92 -20.44
CA ARG A 474 57.89 25.07 -21.20
C ARG A 474 58.42 26.37 -20.61
#